data_5c5bee31994e666ef1c0d16c5d8bcb4c
#
_entry.id   5c5bee31994e666ef1c0d16c5d8bcb4c
#
_cell.length_a   1.000
_cell.length_b   1.000
_cell.length_c   1.000
_cell.angle_alpha   90.00
_cell.angle_beta   90.00
_cell.angle_gamma   90.00
#
_symmetry.space_group_name_H-M   'P 1'
#
loop_
_entity.id
_entity.type
_entity.pdbx_description
1 polymer ?
#
loop_
_entity_poly.entity_id
_entity_poly.type
_entity_poly.pdbx_seq_one_letter_code
_entity_poly.pdbx_strand_id
1 'polypeptide(L)'
;MWCLPRPDLYGSGLAAHGLEPGRIVMVQTPRDADILWAMEEGLRAPGIAAVVGEVGTLPTVSSRRLQLAAERSGITAFLLRRWREGGQAARERALPNAAATRWRVASLPSQLSQGEPGVGRPRWRVELLRCRGGEPACWEMEVSDATDPISLSTALANRPVAPVAAEKFRRTG
;
A
#
# COMPACT_ATOMS: atom_id res chain seq x y z
N MET A 1 -0.82 13.03 -7.17
CA MET A 1 0.35 13.58 -6.45
C MET A 1 0.94 12.50 -5.58
N TRP A 2 2.28 12.42 -5.47
CA TRP A 2 3.00 11.44 -4.65
C TRP A 2 3.99 12.15 -3.73
N CYS A 3 3.79 11.99 -2.42
CA CYS A 3 4.63 12.58 -1.37
C CYS A 3 5.48 11.48 -0.73
N LEU A 4 6.81 11.62 -0.75
CA LEU A 4 7.74 10.57 -0.36
C LEU A 4 8.99 11.13 0.34
N PRO A 5 9.60 10.35 1.26
CA PRO A 5 10.81 10.80 1.96
C PRO A 5 12.08 10.64 1.13
N ARG A 6 12.06 9.82 0.07
CA ARG A 6 13.20 9.49 -0.79
C ARG A 6 12.80 9.36 -2.24
N PRO A 7 13.67 9.74 -3.18
CA PRO A 7 13.40 9.63 -4.62
C PRO A 7 13.65 8.19 -5.12
N ASP A 8 13.06 7.20 -4.46
CA ASP A 8 13.19 5.78 -4.82
C ASP A 8 12.00 5.23 -5.62
N LEU A 9 11.13 6.12 -6.10
CA LEU A 9 10.00 5.76 -6.94
C LEU A 9 10.46 5.48 -8.37
N TYR A 10 10.29 4.23 -8.81
CA TYR A 10 10.71 3.81 -10.15
C TYR A 10 9.63 4.10 -11.19
N GLY A 11 9.81 5.18 -11.96
CA GLY A 11 8.82 5.67 -12.93
C GLY A 11 8.46 4.66 -14.02
N SER A 12 9.42 3.91 -14.55
CA SER A 12 9.14 2.87 -15.55
C SER A 12 8.30 1.72 -15.00
N GLY A 13 8.49 1.37 -13.71
CA GLY A 13 7.63 0.39 -13.04
C GLY A 13 6.20 0.89 -12.89
N LEU A 14 6.00 2.17 -12.64
CA LEU A 14 4.66 2.77 -12.57
C LEU A 14 3.99 2.81 -13.95
N ALA A 15 4.75 3.13 -15.00
CA ALA A 15 4.24 3.15 -16.37
C ALA A 15 3.76 1.77 -16.83
N ALA A 16 4.45 0.69 -16.43
CA ALA A 16 4.02 -0.68 -16.68
C ALA A 16 2.67 -1.04 -16.06
N HIS A 17 2.24 -0.28 -15.04
CA HIS A 17 0.92 -0.40 -14.39
C HIS A 17 -0.06 0.73 -14.78
N GLY A 18 0.18 1.41 -15.91
CA GLY A 18 -0.72 2.43 -16.45
C GLY A 18 -0.61 3.80 -15.76
N LEU A 19 0.36 4.00 -14.86
CA LEU A 19 0.59 5.29 -14.21
C LEU A 19 1.77 6.00 -14.87
N GLU A 20 1.49 6.83 -15.86
CA GLU A 20 2.50 7.56 -16.61
C GLU A 20 3.26 8.56 -15.74
N PRO A 21 4.62 8.56 -15.75
CA PRO A 21 5.42 9.47 -14.93
C PRO A 21 5.13 10.95 -15.16
N GLY A 22 4.79 11.35 -16.38
CA GLY A 22 4.44 12.73 -16.73
C GLY A 22 3.13 13.23 -16.09
N ARG A 23 2.34 12.33 -15.53
CA ARG A 23 1.10 12.65 -14.79
C ARG A 23 1.28 12.68 -13.28
N ILE A 24 2.51 12.52 -12.79
CA ILE A 24 2.81 12.45 -11.36
C ILE A 24 3.47 13.75 -10.92
N VAL A 25 2.84 14.46 -10.00
CA VAL A 25 3.47 15.52 -9.24
C VAL A 25 4.16 14.88 -8.04
N MET A 26 5.50 14.97 -7.97
CA MET A 26 6.28 14.43 -6.84
C MET A 26 6.60 15.54 -5.85
N VAL A 27 6.36 15.26 -4.56
CA VAL A 27 6.75 16.11 -3.44
C VAL A 27 7.69 15.31 -2.56
N GLN A 28 8.95 15.76 -2.48
CA GLN A 28 9.96 15.09 -1.67
C GLN A 28 10.26 15.90 -0.41
N THR A 29 10.12 15.26 0.75
CA THR A 29 10.51 15.83 2.04
C THR A 29 10.86 14.71 3.04
N PRO A 30 11.95 14.86 3.84
CA PRO A 30 12.42 13.80 4.71
C PRO A 30 11.56 13.59 5.97
N ARG A 31 10.69 14.52 6.31
CA ARG A 31 9.90 14.48 7.55
C ARG A 31 8.47 14.02 7.31
N ASP A 32 8.02 13.02 8.04
CA ASP A 32 6.63 12.51 7.97
C ASP A 32 5.58 13.62 8.15
N ALA A 33 5.84 14.59 9.04
CA ALA A 33 4.93 15.70 9.29
C ALA A 33 4.69 16.56 8.03
N ASP A 34 5.75 16.83 7.27
CA ASP A 34 5.68 17.62 6.04
C ASP A 34 5.00 16.82 4.91
N ILE A 35 5.23 15.50 4.85
CA ILE A 35 4.52 14.63 3.92
C ILE A 35 3.01 14.67 4.20
N LEU A 36 2.60 14.51 5.45
CA LEU A 36 1.20 14.55 5.85
C LEU A 36 0.55 15.90 5.56
N TRP A 37 1.30 17.01 5.77
CA TRP A 37 0.85 18.35 5.41
C TRP A 37 0.70 18.50 3.89
N ALA A 38 1.70 18.08 3.10
CA ALA A 38 1.64 18.14 1.64
C ALA A 38 0.49 17.31 1.07
N MET A 39 0.20 16.14 1.66
CA MET A 39 -0.97 15.35 1.30
C MET A 39 -2.28 16.12 1.53
N GLU A 40 -2.40 16.80 2.68
CA GLU A 40 -3.60 17.59 3.00
C GLU A 40 -3.79 18.74 2.02
N GLU A 41 -2.72 19.43 1.62
CA GLU A 41 -2.76 20.48 0.58
C GLU A 41 -3.11 19.89 -0.79
N GLY A 42 -2.53 18.73 -1.16
CA GLY A 42 -2.87 18.04 -2.40
C GLY A 42 -4.34 17.62 -2.48
N LEU A 43 -4.95 17.24 -1.36
CA LEU A 43 -6.38 16.91 -1.29
C LEU A 43 -7.29 18.15 -1.47
N ARG A 44 -6.76 19.35 -1.39
CA ARG A 44 -7.48 20.61 -1.65
C ARG A 44 -7.19 21.19 -3.04
N ALA A 45 -6.15 20.68 -3.71
CA ALA A 45 -5.70 21.24 -4.97
C ALA A 45 -6.59 20.78 -6.15
N PRO A 46 -7.01 21.69 -7.02
CA PRO A 46 -7.75 21.31 -8.22
C PRO A 46 -6.88 20.51 -9.19
N GLY A 47 -7.47 19.57 -9.91
CA GLY A 47 -6.77 18.76 -10.92
C GLY A 47 -5.99 17.56 -10.37
N ILE A 48 -5.98 17.33 -9.07
CA ILE A 48 -5.40 16.14 -8.45
C ILE A 48 -6.46 15.04 -8.37
N ALA A 49 -6.22 13.91 -9.02
CA ALA A 49 -7.14 12.76 -9.01
C ALA A 49 -6.93 11.85 -7.78
N ALA A 50 -5.70 11.75 -7.29
CA ALA A 50 -5.36 10.97 -6.09
C ALA A 50 -4.11 11.53 -5.41
N VAL A 51 -4.02 11.33 -4.10
CA VAL A 51 -2.85 11.71 -3.30
C VAL A 51 -2.30 10.46 -2.62
N VAL A 52 -1.00 10.20 -2.84
CA VAL A 52 -0.27 9.09 -2.21
C VAL A 52 0.79 9.69 -1.29
N GLY A 53 0.91 9.22 -0.07
CA GLY A 53 1.97 9.62 0.85
C GLY A 53 2.65 8.42 1.50
N GLU A 54 3.98 8.50 1.62
CA GLU A 54 4.80 7.47 2.24
C GLU A 54 5.34 7.95 3.58
N VAL A 55 4.90 7.34 4.67
CA VAL A 55 5.32 7.72 6.03
C VAL A 55 5.65 6.50 6.89
N GLY A 56 6.55 6.67 7.85
CA GLY A 56 6.81 5.70 8.91
C GLY A 56 5.80 5.82 10.04
N THR A 57 5.44 7.05 10.43
CA THR A 57 4.58 7.35 11.58
C THR A 57 3.31 8.07 11.15
N LEU A 58 2.17 7.70 11.72
CA LEU A 58 0.88 8.34 11.46
C LEU A 58 0.20 8.73 12.77
N PRO A 59 0.30 9.99 13.21
CA PRO A 59 -0.45 10.50 14.35
C PRO A 59 -1.96 10.44 14.09
N THR A 60 -2.75 10.11 15.13
CA THR A 60 -4.20 10.00 15.03
C THR A 60 -4.86 11.30 14.55
N VAL A 61 -4.36 12.44 15.00
CA VAL A 61 -4.85 13.77 14.58
C VAL A 61 -4.66 13.98 13.09
N SER A 62 -3.45 13.70 12.57
CA SER A 62 -3.16 13.82 11.13
C SER A 62 -3.98 12.86 10.29
N SER A 63 -4.17 11.62 10.76
CA SER A 63 -5.05 10.64 10.13
C SER A 63 -6.49 11.16 10.00
N ARG A 64 -7.00 11.78 11.04
CA ARG A 64 -8.37 12.38 11.02
C ARG A 64 -8.45 13.57 10.08
N ARG A 65 -7.44 14.43 10.06
CA ARG A 65 -7.39 15.58 9.13
C ARG A 65 -7.39 15.13 7.68
N LEU A 66 -6.56 14.16 7.32
CA LEU A 66 -6.52 13.59 5.96
C LEU A 66 -7.86 12.96 5.57
N GLN A 67 -8.51 12.22 6.48
CA GLN A 67 -9.84 11.67 6.22
C GLN A 67 -10.85 12.75 5.89
N LEU A 68 -10.92 13.80 6.72
CA LEU A 68 -11.85 14.91 6.53
C LEU A 68 -11.56 15.69 5.22
N ALA A 69 -10.28 15.88 4.88
CA ALA A 69 -9.89 16.52 3.63
C ALA A 69 -10.32 15.68 2.40
N ALA A 70 -10.07 14.38 2.45
CA ALA A 70 -10.48 13.45 1.39
C ALA A 70 -12.01 13.38 1.24
N GLU A 71 -12.76 13.32 2.34
CA GLU A 71 -14.23 13.33 2.33
C GLU A 71 -14.80 14.62 1.71
N ARG A 72 -14.19 15.78 1.99
CA ARG A 72 -14.63 17.07 1.45
C ARG A 72 -14.33 17.25 -0.03
N SER A 73 -13.17 16.78 -0.47
CA SER A 73 -12.74 16.94 -1.87
C SER A 73 -13.24 15.83 -2.79
N GLY A 74 -13.60 14.66 -2.25
CA GLY A 74 -13.87 13.45 -3.04
C GLY A 74 -12.61 12.79 -3.61
N ILE A 75 -11.41 13.33 -3.30
CA ILE A 75 -10.14 12.81 -3.81
C ILE A 75 -9.68 11.63 -2.92
N THR A 76 -9.26 10.54 -3.54
CA THR A 76 -8.76 9.37 -2.79
C THR A 76 -7.35 9.64 -2.25
N ALA A 77 -7.19 9.43 -0.93
CA ALA A 77 -5.89 9.47 -0.26
C ALA A 77 -5.39 8.06 0.03
N PHE A 78 -4.19 7.75 -0.42
CA PHE A 78 -3.46 6.52 -0.11
C PHE A 78 -2.31 6.84 0.82
N LEU A 79 -2.23 6.16 1.97
CA LEU A 79 -1.12 6.28 2.90
C LEU A 79 -0.35 4.97 2.93
N LEU A 80 0.86 4.99 2.38
CA LEU A 80 1.77 3.87 2.38
C LEU A 80 2.64 3.91 3.63
N ARG A 81 2.67 2.80 4.37
CA ARG A 81 3.46 2.64 5.57
C ARG A 81 4.66 1.75 5.24
N ARG A 82 5.84 2.35 5.18
CA ARG A 82 7.09 1.62 4.98
C ARG A 82 7.86 1.57 6.29
N TRP A 83 8.09 0.37 6.80
CA TRP A 83 8.89 0.15 7.99
C TRP A 83 10.17 -0.58 7.64
N ARG A 84 11.28 -0.14 8.21
CA ARG A 84 12.58 -0.76 8.05
C ARG A 84 12.86 -1.81 9.11
N GLU A 85 12.26 -1.63 10.29
CA GLU A 85 12.46 -2.49 11.45
C GLU A 85 11.16 -3.23 11.78
N GLY A 86 11.23 -4.55 11.93
CA GLY A 86 10.06 -5.39 12.19
C GLY A 86 9.31 -5.03 13.48
N GLY A 87 10.02 -4.55 14.50
CA GLY A 87 9.41 -4.13 15.78
C GLY A 87 8.54 -2.88 15.66
N GLN A 88 8.93 -1.92 14.82
CA GLN A 88 8.14 -0.72 14.54
C GLN A 88 6.84 -1.06 13.84
N ALA A 89 6.88 -1.97 12.86
CA ALA A 89 5.70 -2.41 12.13
C ALA A 89 4.59 -2.97 13.02
N ALA A 90 4.95 -3.75 14.05
CA ALA A 90 3.98 -4.34 14.97
C ALA A 90 3.30 -3.26 15.84
N ARG A 91 4.08 -2.34 16.39
CA ARG A 91 3.57 -1.23 17.22
C ARG A 91 2.63 -0.33 16.43
N GLU A 92 3.07 0.10 15.25
CA GLU A 92 2.31 1.01 14.39
C GLU A 92 1.04 0.38 13.81
N ARG A 93 1.03 -0.94 13.58
CA ARG A 93 -0.18 -1.66 13.16
C ARG A 93 -1.26 -1.69 14.22
N ALA A 94 -0.89 -1.70 15.48
CA ALA A 94 -1.83 -1.68 16.61
C ALA A 94 -2.51 -0.32 16.80
N LEU A 95 -1.91 0.78 16.29
CA LEU A 95 -2.45 2.11 16.48
C LEU A 95 -3.72 2.33 15.62
N PRO A 96 -4.77 2.91 16.24
CA PRO A 96 -5.99 3.27 15.51
C PRO A 96 -5.69 4.40 14.52
N ASN A 97 -6.38 4.40 13.39
CA ASN A 97 -6.39 5.49 12.43
C ASN A 97 -7.78 5.69 11.83
N ALA A 98 -7.98 6.81 11.15
CA ALA A 98 -9.27 7.21 10.58
C ALA A 98 -9.49 6.70 9.14
N ALA A 99 -8.58 5.95 8.54
CA ALA A 99 -8.72 5.44 7.19
C ALA A 99 -10.00 4.58 7.03
N ALA A 100 -10.68 4.68 5.91
CA ALA A 100 -11.87 3.88 5.60
C ALA A 100 -11.51 2.40 5.42
N THR A 101 -10.38 2.12 4.79
CA THR A 101 -9.84 0.78 4.59
C THR A 101 -8.40 0.68 5.08
N ARG A 102 -7.98 -0.50 5.52
CA ARG A 102 -6.59 -0.80 5.86
C ARG A 102 -6.18 -2.09 5.16
N TRP A 103 -5.11 -2.00 4.42
CA TRP A 103 -4.58 -3.09 3.62
C TRP A 103 -3.19 -3.51 4.09
N ARG A 104 -2.87 -4.78 3.89
CA ARG A 104 -1.52 -5.33 3.97
C ARG A 104 -1.20 -6.01 2.65
N VAL A 105 -0.06 -5.68 2.07
CA VAL A 105 0.46 -6.33 0.88
C VAL A 105 1.80 -6.98 1.23
N ALA A 106 1.95 -8.25 0.90
CA ALA A 106 3.17 -9.01 1.11
C ALA A 106 3.50 -9.82 -0.14
N SER A 107 4.78 -9.86 -0.52
CA SER A 107 5.24 -10.70 -1.62
C SER A 107 5.10 -12.17 -1.25
N LEU A 108 4.73 -12.99 -2.23
CA LEU A 108 4.72 -14.44 -2.18
C LEU A 108 5.80 -15.00 -3.12
N PRO A 109 6.31 -16.20 -2.88
CA PRO A 109 7.13 -16.88 -3.85
C PRO A 109 6.42 -16.98 -5.20
N SER A 110 7.15 -16.68 -6.27
CA SER A 110 6.65 -16.88 -7.63
C SER A 110 6.43 -18.37 -7.91
N GLN A 111 5.45 -18.69 -8.75
CA GLN A 111 5.22 -20.04 -9.23
C GLN A 111 5.54 -20.10 -10.71
N LEU A 112 6.33 -21.10 -11.10
CA LEU A 112 6.58 -21.42 -12.49
C LEU A 112 5.43 -22.30 -13.00
N SER A 113 4.95 -22.02 -14.20
CA SER A 113 4.12 -22.98 -14.93
C SER A 113 4.97 -24.19 -15.29
N GLN A 114 4.40 -25.40 -15.26
CA GLN A 114 5.16 -26.62 -15.62
C GLN A 114 5.72 -26.49 -17.03
N GLY A 115 7.06 -26.58 -17.13
CA GLY A 115 7.78 -26.53 -18.41
C GLY A 115 8.27 -25.13 -18.85
N GLU A 116 7.98 -24.07 -18.11
CA GLU A 116 8.52 -22.74 -18.39
C GLU A 116 9.87 -22.54 -17.67
N PRO A 117 10.95 -22.19 -18.38
CA PRO A 117 12.21 -21.82 -17.75
C PRO A 117 12.13 -20.39 -17.21
N GLY A 118 12.75 -20.14 -16.05
CA GLY A 118 12.92 -18.78 -15.53
C GLY A 118 12.36 -18.56 -14.14
N VAL A 119 12.12 -17.30 -13.81
CA VAL A 119 11.52 -16.87 -12.54
C VAL A 119 10.04 -16.65 -12.81
N GLY A 120 9.17 -17.38 -12.12
CA GLY A 120 7.72 -17.26 -12.31
C GLY A 120 7.19 -15.84 -12.07
N ARG A 121 5.93 -15.62 -12.36
CA ARG A 121 5.29 -14.30 -12.26
C ARG A 121 5.29 -13.78 -10.82
N PRO A 122 5.42 -12.47 -10.60
CA PRO A 122 5.31 -11.88 -9.27
C PRO A 122 3.94 -12.16 -8.65
N ARG A 123 3.94 -12.58 -7.40
CA ARG A 123 2.71 -12.87 -6.63
C ARG A 123 2.69 -12.10 -5.33
N TRP A 124 1.50 -11.70 -4.92
CA TRP A 124 1.28 -11.01 -3.66
C TRP A 124 0.10 -11.59 -2.88
N ARG A 125 0.23 -11.56 -1.57
CA ARG A 125 -0.91 -11.68 -0.66
C ARG A 125 -1.39 -10.28 -0.33
N VAL A 126 -2.67 -10.03 -0.62
CA VAL A 126 -3.34 -8.75 -0.36
C VAL A 126 -4.42 -9.01 0.68
N GLU A 127 -4.28 -8.40 1.84
CA GLU A 127 -5.20 -8.57 2.96
C GLU A 127 -5.91 -7.25 3.25
N LEU A 128 -7.24 -7.25 3.21
CA LEU A 128 -8.08 -6.18 3.73
C LEU A 128 -8.24 -6.39 5.25
N LEU A 129 -7.42 -5.71 6.04
CA LEU A 129 -7.42 -5.87 7.50
C LEU A 129 -8.62 -5.18 8.16
N ARG A 130 -9.12 -4.13 7.53
CA ARG A 130 -10.29 -3.36 7.98
C ARG A 130 -10.96 -2.67 6.81
N CYS A 131 -12.30 -2.70 6.82
CA CYS A 131 -13.15 -1.92 5.92
C CYS A 131 -14.30 -1.33 6.72
N ARG A 132 -14.58 -0.03 6.53
CA ARG A 132 -15.74 0.61 7.16
C ARG A 132 -16.99 0.10 6.44
N GLY A 133 -17.86 -0.59 7.15
CA GLY A 133 -19.10 -1.18 6.58
C GLY A 133 -18.91 -2.46 5.79
N GLY A 134 -17.73 -3.10 5.88
CA GLY A 134 -17.43 -4.38 5.24
C GLY A 134 -16.62 -5.30 6.15
N GLU A 135 -16.39 -6.52 5.70
CA GLU A 135 -15.63 -7.53 6.41
C GLU A 135 -14.17 -7.62 5.91
N PRO A 136 -13.23 -8.04 6.77
CA PRO A 136 -11.87 -8.36 6.36
C PRO A 136 -11.86 -9.49 5.33
N ALA A 137 -10.91 -9.43 4.39
CA ALA A 137 -10.77 -10.42 3.33
C ALA A 137 -9.30 -10.59 2.93
N CYS A 138 -8.96 -11.68 2.27
CA CYS A 138 -7.61 -11.97 1.82
C CYS A 138 -7.64 -12.57 0.40
N TRP A 139 -6.70 -12.12 -0.43
CA TRP A 139 -6.53 -12.61 -1.81
C TRP A 139 -5.07 -12.91 -2.10
N GLU A 140 -4.84 -13.87 -2.97
CA GLU A 140 -3.57 -14.04 -3.64
C GLU A 140 -3.71 -13.52 -5.06
N MET A 141 -2.81 -12.63 -5.44
CA MET A 141 -2.82 -11.94 -6.73
C MET A 141 -1.55 -12.27 -7.49
N GLU A 142 -1.68 -12.45 -8.78
CA GLU A 142 -0.57 -12.64 -9.71
C GLU A 142 -0.64 -11.57 -10.78
N VAL A 143 0.51 -11.00 -11.16
CA VAL A 143 0.57 -10.10 -12.33
C VAL A 143 0.59 -10.98 -13.57
N SER A 144 -0.43 -10.89 -14.39
CA SER A 144 -0.34 -11.33 -15.77
C SER A 144 0.33 -10.25 -16.62
N ASP A 145 0.79 -10.60 -17.84
CA ASP A 145 1.55 -9.69 -18.71
C ASP A 145 0.86 -8.34 -18.94
N ALA A 146 1.62 -7.40 -19.50
CA ALA A 146 1.30 -5.97 -19.65
C ALA A 146 -0.09 -5.63 -20.26
N THR A 147 -0.79 -6.60 -20.82
CA THR A 147 -2.13 -6.46 -21.39
C THR A 147 -3.27 -6.76 -20.39
N ASP A 148 -2.96 -7.45 -19.29
CA ASP A 148 -3.98 -7.82 -18.29
C ASP A 148 -3.42 -7.52 -16.88
N PRO A 149 -3.71 -6.34 -16.34
CA PRO A 149 -2.89 -5.74 -15.28
C PRO A 149 -2.89 -6.50 -13.96
N ILE A 150 -3.93 -7.23 -13.60
CA ILE A 150 -3.97 -8.01 -12.35
C ILE A 150 -5.02 -9.12 -12.45
N SER A 151 -4.61 -10.38 -12.34
CA SER A 151 -5.51 -11.50 -12.18
C SER A 151 -5.56 -11.98 -10.73
N LEU A 152 -6.75 -12.37 -10.27
CA LEU A 152 -6.93 -13.05 -8.99
C LEU A 152 -6.63 -14.54 -9.21
N SER A 153 -5.55 -15.04 -8.61
CA SER A 153 -5.15 -16.45 -8.75
C SER A 153 -5.96 -17.41 -7.88
N THR A 154 -6.76 -16.88 -6.96
CA THR A 154 -7.68 -17.70 -6.14
C THR A 154 -9.06 -17.08 -6.08
N ALA A 155 -10.10 -17.92 -6.26
CA ALA A 155 -11.47 -17.54 -5.98
C ALA A 155 -11.58 -17.02 -4.54
N LEU A 156 -12.31 -15.92 -4.37
CA LEU A 156 -12.65 -15.29 -3.09
C LEU A 156 -13.05 -16.33 -2.03
N ALA A 157 -12.08 -16.85 -1.30
CA ALA A 157 -12.36 -17.58 -0.09
C ALA A 157 -12.44 -16.56 1.03
N ASN A 158 -13.64 -16.26 1.49
CA ASN A 158 -13.90 -15.52 2.71
C ASN A 158 -13.38 -16.36 3.88
N ARG A 159 -12.06 -16.34 4.12
CA ARG A 159 -11.42 -17.02 5.24
C ARG A 159 -11.14 -16.00 6.32
N PRO A 160 -11.63 -16.23 7.56
CA PRO A 160 -11.20 -15.42 8.68
C PRO A 160 -9.67 -15.46 8.78
N VAL A 161 -9.06 -14.29 8.88
CA VAL A 161 -7.60 -14.14 9.03
C VAL A 161 -7.21 -14.79 10.36
N ALA A 162 -6.65 -16.01 10.31
CA ALA A 162 -6.02 -16.60 11.46
C ALA A 162 -4.83 -15.70 11.89
N PRO A 163 -4.66 -15.42 13.20
CA PRO A 163 -3.51 -14.66 13.65
C PRO A 163 -2.23 -15.39 13.24
N VAL A 164 -1.38 -14.73 12.47
CA VAL A 164 -0.07 -15.26 12.08
C VAL A 164 0.74 -15.44 13.36
N ALA A 165 0.95 -16.68 13.77
CA ALA A 165 1.92 -17.03 14.80
C ALA A 165 3.29 -16.48 14.36
N ALA A 166 3.96 -15.73 15.24
CA ALA A 166 5.30 -15.23 14.99
C ALA A 166 6.25 -16.41 14.84
N GLU A 167 6.64 -16.76 13.63
CA GLU A 167 7.72 -17.71 13.39
C GLU A 167 9.00 -17.13 13.98
N LYS A 168 9.46 -17.76 15.06
CA LYS A 168 10.78 -17.51 15.61
C LYS A 168 11.82 -18.04 14.61
N PHE A 169 12.48 -17.14 13.90
CA PHE A 169 13.71 -17.48 13.18
C PHE A 169 14.74 -17.99 14.19
N ARG A 170 14.96 -19.30 14.23
CA ARG A 170 16.13 -19.89 14.88
C ARG A 170 17.33 -19.56 14.02
N ARG A 171 18.22 -18.69 14.52
CA ARG A 171 19.60 -18.64 14.06
C ARG A 171 20.27 -19.94 14.49
N THR A 172 20.60 -20.79 13.54
CA THR A 172 21.60 -21.85 13.71
C THR A 172 22.97 -21.18 13.58
N GLY A 173 23.81 -21.38 14.63
CA GLY A 173 25.18 -20.88 14.75
C GLY A 173 26.14 -21.53 13.78
#